data_76a7d5782177357d0603b4369439c9dc
#
_entry.id   76a7d5782177357d0603b4369439c9dc
#
_cell.length_a   1.000
_cell.length_b   1.000
_cell.length_c   1.000
_cell.angle_alpha   90.00
_cell.angle_beta   90.00
_cell.angle_gamma   90.00
#
_symmetry.space_group_name_H-M   'P 1'
#
loop_
_entity.id
_entity.type
_entity.pdbx_description
1 polymer ?
#
loop_
_entity_poly.entity_id
_entity_poly.type
_entity_poly.pdbx_seq_one_letter_code
_entity_poly.pdbx_strand_id
1 'polypeptide(L)'
;MALNMAKYRRIFLEESADHLAEISRALIDLEKEMDNAPAIDTIFRMAHSIKSMAASLGYDPVADLSHRMEDRMEGVRASGRVSDVEELGLLFRSLEALETMMAAISGEQDPAPADAALIDALAAQATALADPLPSPLPSDSPDAVGGEPKKV
;
A
#
# COMPACT_ATOMS: atom_id res chain seq x y z
N MET A 1 14.04 25.76 -0.64
CA MET A 1 14.02 26.86 0.30
C MET A 1 12.97 26.65 1.33
N ALA A 2 13.25 27.14 2.53
CA ALA A 2 12.38 26.92 3.67
C ALA A 2 10.96 27.42 3.43
N LEU A 3 10.83 28.56 2.78
CA LEU A 3 9.51 29.12 2.52
C LEU A 3 8.67 28.20 1.65
N ASN A 4 9.31 27.59 0.67
CA ASN A 4 8.59 26.70 -0.24
C ASN A 4 8.18 25.40 0.46
N MET A 5 8.97 24.94 1.41
CA MET A 5 8.65 23.70 2.10
C MET A 5 7.35 23.81 2.89
N ALA A 6 7.10 24.95 3.53
CA ALA A 6 5.85 25.14 4.25
C ALA A 6 4.66 25.09 3.29
N LYS A 7 4.82 25.69 2.13
CA LYS A 7 3.77 25.70 1.11
C LYS A 7 3.53 24.30 0.58
N TYR A 8 4.60 23.59 0.26
CA TYR A 8 4.47 22.22 -0.27
C TYR A 8 3.87 21.29 0.77
N ARG A 9 4.24 21.46 2.05
CA ARG A 9 3.66 20.66 3.11
C ARG A 9 2.15 20.88 3.19
N ARG A 10 1.72 22.14 3.10
CA ARG A 10 0.29 22.43 3.14
C ARG A 10 -0.45 21.80 1.98
N ILE A 11 0.11 21.92 0.78
CA ILE A 11 -0.52 21.32 -0.41
C ILE A 11 -0.58 19.80 -0.26
N PHE A 12 0.52 19.21 0.19
CA PHE A 12 0.55 17.77 0.43
C PHE A 12 -0.54 17.33 1.39
N LEU A 13 -0.69 18.05 2.50
CA LEU A 13 -1.70 17.69 3.49
C LEU A 13 -3.11 17.84 2.93
N GLU A 14 -3.36 18.87 2.16
CA GLU A 14 -4.69 19.07 1.58
C GLU A 14 -5.02 17.99 0.57
N GLU A 15 -4.10 17.68 -0.31
CA GLU A 15 -4.36 16.67 -1.32
C GLU A 15 -4.43 15.28 -0.72
N SER A 16 -3.57 15.01 0.25
CA SER A 16 -3.60 13.71 0.91
C SER A 16 -4.89 13.51 1.69
N ALA A 17 -5.42 14.56 2.31
CA ALA A 17 -6.70 14.46 3.01
C ALA A 17 -7.80 14.04 2.04
N ASP A 18 -7.82 14.62 0.85
CA ASP A 18 -8.80 14.25 -0.17
C ASP A 18 -8.63 12.80 -0.59
N HIS A 19 -7.38 12.39 -0.82
CA HIS A 19 -7.11 11.01 -1.22
C HIS A 19 -7.49 10.01 -0.13
N LEU A 20 -7.19 10.33 1.12
CA LEU A 20 -7.55 9.45 2.23
C LEU A 20 -9.06 9.34 2.38
N ALA A 21 -9.79 10.43 2.13
CA ALA A 21 -11.24 10.38 2.15
C ALA A 21 -11.78 9.46 1.05
N GLU A 22 -11.16 9.51 -0.13
CA GLU A 22 -11.55 8.62 -1.21
C GLU A 22 -11.29 7.16 -0.86
N ILE A 23 -10.12 6.90 -0.24
CA ILE A 23 -9.80 5.53 0.19
C ILE A 23 -10.82 5.06 1.21
N SER A 24 -11.17 5.93 2.16
CA SER A 24 -12.14 5.57 3.20
C SER A 24 -13.48 5.17 2.59
N ARG A 25 -13.97 5.97 1.65
CA ARG A 25 -15.24 5.66 1.00
C ARG A 25 -15.16 4.36 0.22
N ALA A 26 -14.03 4.14 -0.48
CA ALA A 26 -13.86 2.92 -1.25
C ALA A 26 -13.81 1.68 -0.36
N LEU A 27 -13.16 1.80 0.81
CA LEU A 27 -13.11 0.69 1.75
C LEU A 27 -14.50 0.35 2.29
N ILE A 28 -15.32 1.37 2.53
CA ILE A 28 -16.69 1.15 2.98
C ILE A 28 -17.49 0.45 1.88
N ASP A 29 -17.28 0.84 0.63
CA ASP A 29 -17.92 0.16 -0.49
C ASP A 29 -17.49 -1.30 -0.56
N LEU A 30 -16.21 -1.59 -0.29
CA LEU A 30 -15.72 -2.96 -0.30
C LEU A 30 -16.29 -3.80 0.83
N GLU A 31 -16.63 -3.16 1.95
CA GLU A 31 -17.33 -3.89 3.02
C GLU A 31 -18.64 -4.47 2.52
N LYS A 32 -19.31 -3.75 1.64
CA LYS A 32 -20.59 -4.20 1.10
C LYS A 32 -20.40 -5.15 -0.06
N GLU A 33 -19.32 -4.98 -0.82
CA GLU A 33 -19.11 -5.75 -2.04
C GLU A 33 -17.62 -5.90 -2.26
N MET A 34 -17.08 -7.03 -1.87
CA MET A 34 -15.62 -7.28 -1.89
C MET A 34 -15.01 -7.26 -3.28
N ASP A 35 -15.81 -7.41 -4.30
CA ASP A 35 -15.34 -7.40 -5.69
C ASP A 35 -15.71 -6.11 -6.41
N ASN A 36 -15.93 -5.04 -5.68
CA ASN A 36 -16.26 -3.75 -6.28
C ASN A 36 -15.02 -3.21 -6.98
N ALA A 37 -14.96 -3.40 -8.29
CA ALA A 37 -13.78 -3.04 -9.08
C ALA A 37 -13.46 -1.54 -9.04
N PRO A 38 -14.44 -0.62 -9.19
CA PRO A 38 -14.13 0.79 -9.07
C PRO A 38 -13.53 1.16 -7.72
N ALA A 39 -14.00 0.55 -6.63
CA ALA A 39 -13.46 0.83 -5.30
C ALA A 39 -12.02 0.35 -5.20
N ILE A 40 -11.75 -0.84 -5.71
CA ILE A 40 -10.39 -1.39 -5.72
C ILE A 40 -9.45 -0.47 -6.48
N ASP A 41 -9.88 -0.02 -7.64
CA ASP A 41 -9.06 0.85 -8.47
C ASP A 41 -8.82 2.20 -7.80
N THR A 42 -9.83 2.73 -7.12
CA THR A 42 -9.69 3.99 -6.41
C THR A 42 -8.62 3.91 -5.34
N ILE A 43 -8.64 2.84 -4.53
CA ILE A 43 -7.64 2.70 -3.48
C ILE A 43 -6.24 2.59 -4.07
N PHE A 44 -6.10 1.81 -5.14
CA PHE A 44 -4.81 1.65 -5.80
C PHE A 44 -4.27 3.01 -6.26
N ARG A 45 -5.10 3.80 -6.95
CA ARG A 45 -4.65 5.07 -7.51
C ARG A 45 -4.38 6.12 -6.42
N MET A 46 -5.20 6.14 -5.38
CA MET A 46 -4.99 7.11 -4.31
C MET A 46 -3.72 6.80 -3.52
N ALA A 47 -3.49 5.50 -3.24
CA ALA A 47 -2.26 5.11 -2.56
C ALA A 47 -1.03 5.47 -3.40
N HIS A 48 -1.12 5.27 -4.71
CA HIS A 48 -0.02 5.63 -5.60
C HIS A 48 0.26 7.13 -5.55
N SER A 49 -0.79 7.96 -5.58
CA SER A 49 -0.63 9.40 -5.55
C SER A 49 0.01 9.86 -4.24
N ILE A 50 -0.44 9.32 -3.12
CA ILE A 50 0.13 9.68 -1.82
C ILE A 50 1.60 9.26 -1.77
N LYS A 51 1.90 8.06 -2.25
CA LYS A 51 3.28 7.58 -2.28
C LYS A 51 4.18 8.54 -3.05
N SER A 52 3.75 8.97 -4.23
CA SER A 52 4.56 9.83 -5.07
C SER A 52 4.79 11.19 -4.42
N MET A 53 3.76 11.79 -3.86
CA MET A 53 3.88 13.08 -3.20
C MET A 53 4.78 12.99 -1.97
N ALA A 54 4.58 11.96 -1.17
CA ALA A 54 5.37 11.78 0.06
C ALA A 54 6.84 11.58 -0.27
N ALA A 55 7.12 10.78 -1.29
CA ALA A 55 8.50 10.54 -1.71
C ALA A 55 9.16 11.84 -2.16
N SER A 56 8.43 12.67 -2.88
CA SER A 56 8.96 13.94 -3.37
C SER A 56 9.33 14.88 -2.23
N LEU A 57 8.62 14.82 -1.14
CA LEU A 57 8.84 15.71 0.00
C LEU A 57 9.69 15.09 1.10
N GLY A 58 10.10 13.84 0.93
CA GLY A 58 10.94 13.19 1.91
C GLY A 58 10.21 12.60 3.11
N TYR A 59 8.91 12.43 3.02
CA TYR A 59 8.14 11.79 4.10
C TYR A 59 8.19 10.27 3.92
N ASP A 60 9.34 9.70 4.24
CA ASP A 60 9.60 8.29 3.97
C ASP A 60 8.60 7.32 4.61
N PRO A 61 8.18 7.51 5.88
CA PRO A 61 7.19 6.58 6.43
C PRO A 61 5.88 6.56 5.67
N VAL A 62 5.43 7.73 5.21
CA VAL A 62 4.20 7.82 4.42
C VAL A 62 4.40 7.13 3.08
N ALA A 63 5.51 7.40 2.43
CA ALA A 63 5.81 6.81 1.12
C ALA A 63 5.90 5.29 1.24
N ASP A 64 6.55 4.79 2.30
CA ASP A 64 6.71 3.36 2.48
C ASP A 64 5.38 2.65 2.69
N LEU A 65 4.55 3.18 3.60
CA LEU A 65 3.26 2.55 3.86
C LEU A 65 2.34 2.62 2.65
N SER A 66 2.32 3.76 1.97
CA SER A 66 1.51 3.91 0.76
C SER A 66 1.95 2.95 -0.34
N HIS A 67 3.26 2.74 -0.45
CA HIS A 67 3.80 1.79 -1.41
C HIS A 67 3.33 0.37 -1.10
N ARG A 68 3.34 0.00 0.17
CA ARG A 68 2.88 -1.33 0.55
C ARG A 68 1.40 -1.51 0.31
N MET A 69 0.61 -0.46 0.54
CA MET A 69 -0.80 -0.50 0.19
C MET A 69 -0.99 -0.64 -1.32
N GLU A 70 -0.22 0.11 -2.09
CA GLU A 70 -0.31 0.04 -3.55
C GLU A 70 0.00 -1.37 -4.05
N ASP A 71 1.09 -1.96 -3.55
CA ASP A 71 1.47 -3.32 -3.94
C ASP A 71 0.37 -4.31 -3.61
N ARG A 72 -0.21 -4.17 -2.43
CA ARG A 72 -1.27 -5.07 -2.02
C ARG A 72 -2.50 -4.90 -2.90
N MET A 73 -2.84 -3.67 -3.22
CA MET A 73 -3.99 -3.41 -4.07
C MET A 73 -3.76 -3.88 -5.50
N GLU A 74 -2.51 -3.91 -5.94
CA GLU A 74 -2.21 -4.48 -7.24
C GLU A 74 -2.57 -5.97 -7.28
N GLY A 75 -2.26 -6.69 -6.20
CA GLY A 75 -2.67 -8.08 -6.07
C GLY A 75 -4.18 -8.24 -6.01
N VAL A 76 -4.85 -7.35 -5.30
CA VAL A 76 -6.31 -7.37 -5.22
C VAL A 76 -6.92 -7.13 -6.60
N ARG A 77 -6.37 -6.18 -7.34
CA ARG A 77 -6.85 -5.92 -8.70
C ARG A 77 -6.69 -7.15 -9.59
N ALA A 78 -5.56 -7.82 -9.48
CA ALA A 78 -5.29 -8.99 -10.28
C ALA A 78 -6.27 -10.13 -9.97
N SER A 79 -6.62 -10.29 -8.69
CA SER A 79 -7.56 -11.34 -8.31
C SER A 79 -9.02 -10.92 -8.49
N GLY A 80 -9.28 -9.63 -8.59
CA GLY A 80 -10.62 -9.11 -8.82
C GLY A 80 -11.42 -8.86 -7.55
N ARG A 81 -10.88 -9.18 -6.39
CA ARG A 81 -11.61 -8.97 -5.15
C ARG A 81 -10.69 -8.97 -3.93
N VAL A 82 -11.16 -8.36 -2.85
CA VAL A 82 -10.52 -8.51 -1.54
C VAL A 82 -10.79 -9.93 -1.08
N SER A 83 -9.78 -10.60 -0.56
CA SER A 83 -9.90 -12.03 -0.29
C SER A 83 -10.80 -12.34 0.90
N ASP A 84 -10.75 -11.55 1.96
CA ASP A 84 -11.56 -11.81 3.14
C ASP A 84 -11.64 -10.58 4.03
N VAL A 85 -12.36 -10.73 5.14
CA VAL A 85 -12.56 -9.64 6.10
C VAL A 85 -11.25 -9.23 6.74
N GLU A 86 -10.33 -10.17 6.93
CA GLU A 86 -9.04 -9.84 7.52
C GLU A 86 -8.22 -8.95 6.62
N GLU A 87 -8.22 -9.23 5.33
CA GLU A 87 -7.53 -8.36 4.39
C GLU A 87 -8.13 -6.97 4.38
N LEU A 88 -9.46 -6.90 4.40
CA LEU A 88 -10.13 -5.61 4.45
C LEU A 88 -9.76 -4.86 5.73
N GLY A 89 -9.72 -5.55 6.87
CA GLY A 89 -9.32 -4.94 8.13
C GLY A 89 -7.91 -4.40 8.10
N LEU A 90 -7.03 -5.11 7.40
CA LEU A 90 -5.66 -4.68 7.23
C LEU A 90 -5.59 -3.36 6.46
N LEU A 91 -6.42 -3.23 5.43
CA LEU A 91 -6.48 -1.99 4.66
C LEU A 91 -7.02 -0.84 5.50
N PHE A 92 -8.03 -1.10 6.34
CA PHE A 92 -8.53 -0.06 7.24
C PHE A 92 -7.45 0.38 8.23
N ARG A 93 -6.68 -0.56 8.76
CA ARG A 93 -5.59 -0.19 9.68
C ARG A 93 -4.51 0.62 8.98
N SER A 94 -4.26 0.31 7.71
CA SER A 94 -3.31 1.09 6.92
C SER A 94 -3.80 2.52 6.74
N LEU A 95 -5.10 2.68 6.47
CA LEU A 95 -5.69 4.01 6.36
C LEU A 95 -5.52 4.79 7.65
N GLU A 96 -5.81 4.15 8.79
CA GLU A 96 -5.67 4.82 10.08
C GLU A 96 -4.22 5.24 10.34
N ALA A 97 -3.27 4.39 9.97
CA ALA A 97 -1.87 4.71 10.15
C ALA A 97 -1.48 5.91 9.30
N LEU A 98 -1.96 5.97 8.06
CA LEU A 98 -1.69 7.13 7.22
C LEU A 98 -2.29 8.40 7.81
N GLU A 99 -3.50 8.31 8.34
CA GLU A 99 -4.14 9.46 8.97
C GLU A 99 -3.33 9.94 10.16
N THR A 100 -2.79 9.02 10.95
CA THR A 100 -1.94 9.38 12.09
C THR A 100 -0.68 10.09 11.61
N MET A 101 -0.08 9.60 10.53
CA MET A 101 1.11 10.23 9.97
C MET A 101 0.81 11.65 9.48
N MET A 102 -0.36 11.84 8.85
CA MET A 102 -0.74 13.16 8.38
C MET A 102 -0.95 14.12 9.54
N ALA A 103 -1.52 13.63 10.65
CA ALA A 103 -1.69 14.46 11.83
C ALA A 103 -0.34 14.93 12.38
N ALA A 104 0.66 14.05 12.39
CA ALA A 104 1.99 14.43 12.84
C ALA A 104 2.58 15.51 11.95
N ILE A 105 2.46 15.34 10.64
CA ILE A 105 2.99 16.32 9.69
C ILE A 105 2.27 17.66 9.84
N SER A 106 0.96 17.62 10.06
CA SER A 106 0.17 18.83 10.29
C SER A 106 0.66 19.56 11.53
N GLY A 107 1.14 18.84 12.54
CA GLY A 107 1.73 19.44 13.74
C GLY A 107 3.21 19.76 13.60
N GLU A 108 3.72 19.71 12.37
CA GLU A 108 5.12 20.01 12.06
C GLU A 108 6.08 19.05 12.73
N GLN A 109 5.65 17.81 12.86
CA GLN A 109 6.49 16.74 13.40
C GLN A 109 6.72 15.68 12.34
N ASP A 110 7.82 14.97 12.47
CA ASP A 110 8.10 13.89 11.54
C ASP A 110 7.14 12.73 11.80
N PRO A 111 6.58 12.13 10.75
CA PRO A 111 5.72 10.97 10.95
C PRO A 111 6.56 9.78 11.39
N ALA A 112 6.04 9.04 12.35
CA ALA A 112 6.68 7.81 12.79
C ALA A 112 6.40 6.70 11.79
N PRO A 113 7.32 5.74 11.66
CA PRO A 113 7.06 4.58 10.81
C PRO A 113 5.81 3.83 11.27
N ALA A 114 5.17 3.13 10.34
CA ALA A 114 4.03 2.32 10.69
C ALA A 114 4.45 1.21 11.64
N ASP A 115 3.49 0.71 12.41
CA ASP A 115 3.73 -0.38 13.33
C ASP A 115 4.32 -1.57 12.57
N ALA A 116 5.37 -2.16 13.13
CA ALA A 116 6.04 -3.31 12.50
C ALA A 116 5.07 -4.45 12.24
N ALA A 117 4.13 -4.67 13.15
CA ALA A 117 3.15 -5.73 12.97
C ALA A 117 2.28 -5.49 11.74
N LEU A 118 1.91 -4.24 11.50
CA LEU A 118 1.12 -3.90 10.32
C LEU A 118 1.94 -4.12 9.04
N ILE A 119 3.17 -3.67 9.04
CA ILE A 119 4.04 -3.84 7.89
C ILE A 119 4.25 -5.32 7.59
N ASP A 120 4.51 -6.11 8.61
CA ASP A 120 4.72 -7.55 8.44
C ASP A 120 3.46 -8.23 7.93
N ALA A 121 2.30 -7.84 8.44
CA ALA A 121 1.04 -8.42 8.01
C ALA A 121 0.76 -8.13 6.54
N LEU A 122 1.03 -6.90 6.11
CA LEU A 122 0.86 -6.54 4.71
C LEU A 122 1.76 -7.38 3.81
N ALA A 123 3.01 -7.52 4.20
CA ALA A 123 3.98 -8.28 3.41
C ALA A 123 3.65 -9.78 3.43
N ALA A 124 3.27 -10.30 4.58
CA ALA A 124 3.03 -11.73 4.72
C ALA A 124 1.85 -12.18 3.87
N GLN A 125 0.77 -11.41 3.87
CA GLN A 125 -0.37 -11.79 3.06
C GLN A 125 -0.06 -11.69 1.58
N ALA A 126 0.69 -10.69 1.18
CA ALA A 126 1.09 -10.57 -0.21
C ALA A 126 1.90 -11.80 -0.62
N THR A 127 2.80 -12.22 0.25
CA THR A 127 3.60 -13.40 0.00
C THR A 127 2.75 -14.65 -0.07
N ALA A 128 1.81 -14.78 0.84
CA ALA A 128 0.93 -15.94 0.85
C ALA A 128 0.10 -16.04 -0.40
N LEU A 129 -0.36 -14.90 -0.92
CA LEU A 129 -1.12 -14.90 -2.15
C LEU A 129 -0.25 -15.24 -3.35
N ALA A 130 0.98 -14.81 -3.31
CA ALA A 130 1.89 -15.07 -4.38
C ALA A 130 2.35 -16.50 -4.39
N ASP A 131 2.31 -17.13 -3.23
CA ASP A 131 2.96 -18.31 -3.08
C ASP A 131 2.23 -19.49 -3.36
N PRO A 132 1.27 -19.70 -3.83
CA PRO A 132 0.80 -20.98 -4.14
C PRO A 132 1.65 -21.59 -5.09
N LEU A 133 2.59 -21.23 -5.37
CA LEU A 133 3.31 -21.79 -6.28
C LEU A 133 4.51 -21.91 -5.92
N PRO A 134 4.90 -22.21 -5.39
CA PRO A 134 6.16 -22.13 -4.99
C PRO A 134 7.11 -22.43 -5.96
N SER A 135 7.17 -22.18 -5.82
CA SER A 135 8.05 -22.25 -6.32
C SER A 135 8.81 -22.12 -6.68
N PRO A 136 9.07 -22.01 -6.68
CA PRO A 136 9.96 -21.79 -7.04
C PRO A 136 10.71 -21.74 -7.59
N LEU A 137 10.79 -21.37 -7.71
CA LEU A 137 11.49 -21.25 -8.29
C LEU A 137 12.21 -21.19 -8.54
N PRO A 138 12.39 -21.07 -8.64
CA PRO A 138 13.17 -20.99 -9.11
C PRO A 138 13.68 -21.08 -9.48
N SER A 139 13.79 -20.75 -9.37
CA SER A 139 14.31 -20.94 -9.99
C SER A 139 14.76 -21.24 -10.31
N ASP A 140 14.87 -20.90 -10.18
CA ASP A 140 15.31 -21.34 -10.85
C ASP A 140 15.72 -21.66 -11.23
N SER A 141 15.92 -21.52 -10.97
CA SER A 141 16.34 -21.97 -11.76
C SER A 141 16.74 -22.42 -12.20
N PRO A 142 17.00 -22.35 -12.12
CA PRO A 142 17.33 -22.89 -13.00
C PRO A 142 17.54 -23.51 -13.23
N ASP A 143 17.76 -23.15 -12.85
CA ASP A 143 17.90 -23.94 -13.46
C ASP A 143 17.78 -24.54 -13.54
N ALA A 144 17.85 -24.43 -13.14
CA ALA A 144 17.79 -25.07 -13.61
C ALA A 144 17.66 -25.60 -13.79
N VAL A 145 17.79 -25.22 -13.53
CA VAL A 145 17.80 -25.88 -14.15
C VAL A 145 17.78 -26.36 -14.44
N GLY A 146 17.85 -26.20 -14.00
CA GLY A 146 18.02 -26.71 -14.60
C GLY A 146 18.02 -27.24 -14.72
N GLY A 147 18.07 -26.98 -14.42
CA GLY A 147 18.24 -27.45 -14.99
C GLY A 147 18.32 -28.01 -15.05
N GLU A 148 18.37 -27.52 -14.96
CA GLU A 148 18.47 -28.07 -15.50
C GLU A 148 18.72 -28.68 -15.73
N PRO A 149 18.91 -28.56 -15.58
CA PRO A 149 19.04 -28.94 -16.20
C PRO A 149 19.19 -29.55 -16.28
N LYS A 150 19.25 -29.17 -16.06
CA LYS A 150 19.22 -29.62 -16.49
C LYS A 150 19.45 -30.35 -16.66
N LYS A 151 19.61 -29.95 -16.53
CA LYS A 151 19.66 -30.51 -17.00
C LYS A 151 19.83 -31.24 -17.17
N VAL A 152 19.99 -30.74 -16.78
CA VAL A 152 20.12 -31.35 -17.26
C VAL A 152 19.94 -31.98 -17.60
#